data_ea2c0b9bb80dd5d638965f1d08866bb0
#
_entry.id   ea2c0b9bb80dd5d638965f1d08866bb0
#
_cell.length_a   1.000
_cell.length_b   1.000
_cell.length_c   1.000
_cell.angle_alpha   90.00
_cell.angle_beta   90.00
_cell.angle_gamma   90.00
#
_symmetry.space_group_name_H-M   'P 1'
#
loop_
_entity.id
_entity.type
_entity.pdbx_description
1 polymer ?
#
loop_
_entity_poly.entity_id
_entity_poly.type
_entity_poly.pdbx_seq_one_letter_code
_entity_poly.pdbx_strand_id
1 'polypeptide(L)'
;MAQDIEFDWDEENRKHLAAHKVTPAEFGYVLTNDAIDLGYELTGEEERYRAVGLTSAGRLLTVVWTPRSGSIRAVTAFPATVSDKKAFLEMSQ
;
A
#
# COMPACT_ATOMS: atom_id res chain seq x y z
N MET A 1 10.11 -16.45 12.61
CA MET A 1 11.06 -15.50 12.06
C MET A 1 10.37 -14.60 11.05
N ALA A 2 10.52 -13.32 11.20
CA ALA A 2 9.89 -12.38 10.29
C ALA A 2 10.52 -12.50 8.90
N GLN A 3 9.71 -12.50 7.86
CA GLN A 3 10.23 -12.46 6.51
C GLN A 3 10.47 -11.01 6.15
N ASP A 4 11.63 -10.73 5.60
CA ASP A 4 11.94 -9.41 5.11
C ASP A 4 11.23 -9.23 3.77
N ILE A 5 10.40 -8.22 3.68
CA ILE A 5 9.74 -7.86 2.45
C ILE A 5 10.64 -6.89 1.71
N GLU A 6 11.01 -7.25 0.50
CA GLU A 6 11.81 -6.37 -0.35
C GLU A 6 10.90 -5.49 -1.18
N PHE A 7 11.20 -4.20 -1.18
CA PHE A 7 10.46 -3.22 -1.99
C PHE A 7 11.33 -2.77 -3.15
N ASP A 8 10.74 -2.70 -4.32
CA ASP A 8 11.41 -2.23 -5.52
C ASP A 8 11.09 -0.74 -5.70
N TRP A 9 12.02 0.12 -5.31
CA TRP A 9 11.85 1.57 -5.39
C TRP A 9 12.59 2.14 -6.60
N ASP A 10 11.90 2.97 -7.35
CA ASP A 10 12.53 3.75 -8.41
C ASP A 10 11.99 5.17 -8.37
N GLU A 11 12.48 6.01 -9.27
CA GLU A 11 12.08 7.40 -9.29
C GLU A 11 10.61 7.58 -9.60
N GLU A 12 10.06 6.75 -10.48
CA GLU A 12 8.67 6.86 -10.90
C GLU A 12 7.70 6.55 -9.76
N ASN A 13 7.90 5.43 -9.05
CA ASN A 13 6.99 5.10 -7.98
C ASN A 13 7.14 6.07 -6.80
N ARG A 14 8.33 6.58 -6.55
CA ARG A 14 8.53 7.61 -5.53
C ARG A 14 7.78 8.90 -5.86
N LYS A 15 7.75 9.28 -7.14
CA LYS A 15 7.00 10.45 -7.58
C LYS A 15 5.51 10.27 -7.37
N HIS A 16 4.98 9.08 -7.67
CA HIS A 16 3.57 8.80 -7.47
C HIS A 16 3.19 8.93 -5.99
N LEU A 17 4.02 8.38 -5.10
CA LEU A 17 3.77 8.51 -3.67
C LEU A 17 3.86 9.97 -3.23
N ALA A 18 4.88 10.68 -3.67
CA ALA A 18 5.09 12.08 -3.28
C ALA A 18 3.95 12.98 -3.71
N ALA A 19 3.31 12.67 -4.85
CA ALA A 19 2.15 13.42 -5.31
C ALA A 19 1.00 13.42 -4.30
N HIS A 20 0.95 12.39 -3.46
CA HIS A 20 -0.05 12.26 -2.40
C HIS A 20 0.56 12.46 -1.01
N LYS A 21 1.77 13.00 -0.97
CA LYS A 21 2.50 13.28 0.28
C LYS A 21 2.72 12.02 1.12
N VAL A 22 3.08 10.93 0.45
CA VAL A 22 3.41 9.65 1.08
C VAL A 22 4.87 9.36 0.85
N THR A 23 5.56 8.92 1.89
CA THR A 23 6.97 8.51 1.78
C THR A 23 7.07 7.00 1.58
N PRO A 24 8.19 6.51 1.01
CA PRO A 24 8.42 5.07 0.94
C PRO A 24 8.35 4.38 2.31
N ALA A 25 8.84 5.04 3.36
CA ALA A 25 8.78 4.49 4.71
C ALA A 25 7.34 4.32 5.19
N GLU A 26 6.48 5.29 4.91
CA GLU A 26 5.07 5.19 5.26
C GLU A 26 4.37 4.06 4.51
N PHE A 27 4.67 3.91 3.22
CA PHE A 27 4.14 2.83 2.41
C PHE A 27 4.51 1.47 3.02
N GLY A 28 5.78 1.28 3.31
CA GLY A 28 6.26 0.03 3.90
C GLY A 28 5.64 -0.25 5.26
N TYR A 29 5.54 0.78 6.09
CA TYR A 29 4.93 0.64 7.40
C TYR A 29 3.49 0.17 7.31
N VAL A 30 2.68 0.81 6.46
CA VAL A 30 1.28 0.43 6.29
C VAL A 30 1.18 -1.03 5.87
N LEU A 31 1.95 -1.43 4.87
CA LEU A 31 1.86 -2.76 4.32
C LEU A 31 2.26 -3.86 5.29
N THR A 32 3.15 -3.55 6.23
CA THR A 32 3.66 -4.55 7.17
C THR A 32 3.06 -4.46 8.57
N ASN A 33 2.08 -3.57 8.80
CA ASN A 33 1.50 -3.37 10.12
C ASN A 33 -0.03 -3.42 10.08
N ASP A 34 -0.56 -4.63 10.00
CA ASP A 34 -1.99 -4.90 10.12
C ASP A 34 -2.87 -4.22 9.07
N ALA A 35 -2.35 -4.08 7.86
CA ALA A 35 -3.15 -3.55 6.76
C ALA A 35 -4.30 -4.51 6.44
N ILE A 36 -5.45 -3.94 6.07
CA ILE A 36 -6.61 -4.69 5.66
C ILE A 36 -6.57 -4.87 4.14
N ASP A 37 -6.61 -6.11 3.70
CA ASP A 37 -6.59 -6.45 2.28
C ASP A 37 -7.89 -6.02 1.63
N LEU A 38 -7.78 -5.22 0.56
CA LEU A 38 -8.94 -4.77 -0.21
C LEU A 38 -9.12 -5.56 -1.51
N GLY A 39 -8.29 -6.60 -1.73
CA GLY A 39 -8.37 -7.43 -2.90
C GLY A 39 -7.39 -7.04 -3.99
N TYR A 40 -7.62 -7.55 -5.19
CA TYR A 40 -6.75 -7.22 -6.31
C TYR A 40 -7.56 -7.07 -7.58
N GLU A 41 -6.95 -6.45 -8.57
CA GLU A 41 -7.54 -6.35 -9.90
C GLU A 41 -6.46 -6.56 -10.95
N LEU A 42 -6.87 -6.98 -12.13
CA LEU A 42 -5.99 -7.18 -13.24
C LEU A 42 -6.13 -5.98 -14.18
N THR A 43 -5.05 -5.24 -14.35
CA THR A 43 -5.02 -4.08 -15.24
C THR A 43 -4.10 -4.43 -16.40
N GLY A 44 -4.70 -4.79 -17.54
CA GLY A 44 -3.94 -5.36 -18.64
C GLY A 44 -3.40 -6.73 -18.21
N GLU A 45 -2.08 -6.87 -18.19
CA GLU A 45 -1.42 -8.10 -17.72
C GLU A 45 -0.85 -7.96 -16.32
N GLU A 46 -1.06 -6.81 -15.66
CA GLU A 46 -0.50 -6.54 -14.36
C GLU A 46 -1.49 -6.78 -13.24
N GLU A 47 -1.09 -7.58 -12.26
CA GLU A 47 -1.89 -7.78 -11.06
C GLU A 47 -1.58 -6.67 -10.07
N ARG A 48 -2.61 -5.97 -9.62
CA ARG A 48 -2.48 -4.91 -8.62
C ARG A 48 -3.23 -5.27 -7.36
N TYR A 49 -2.54 -5.21 -6.26
CA TYR A 49 -3.11 -5.48 -4.94
C TYR A 49 -3.32 -4.19 -4.19
N ARG A 50 -4.36 -4.15 -3.36
CA ARG A 50 -4.71 -2.97 -2.59
C ARG A 50 -4.90 -3.35 -1.14
N ALA A 51 -4.49 -2.44 -0.26
CA ALA A 51 -4.72 -2.59 1.18
C ALA A 51 -4.87 -1.20 1.79
N VAL A 52 -5.48 -1.16 2.96
CA VAL A 52 -5.65 0.09 3.70
C VAL A 52 -5.15 -0.11 5.13
N GLY A 53 -4.43 0.87 5.65
CA GLY A 53 -3.88 0.75 7.00
C GLY A 53 -3.35 2.08 7.50
N LEU A 54 -2.87 2.06 8.75
CA LEU A 54 -2.38 3.26 9.42
C LEU A 54 -0.87 3.38 9.32
N THR A 55 -0.40 4.61 9.12
CA THR A 55 1.01 4.92 9.31
C THR A 55 1.32 4.98 10.80
N SER A 56 2.60 5.05 11.14
CA SER A 56 3.00 5.20 12.54
C SER A 56 2.49 6.48 13.17
N ALA A 57 2.17 7.47 12.34
CA ALA A 57 1.59 8.74 12.82
C ALA A 57 0.05 8.71 12.86
N GLY A 58 -0.57 7.56 12.58
CA GLY A 58 -2.02 7.43 12.62
C GLY A 58 -2.75 7.92 11.38
N ARG A 59 -2.02 8.08 10.27
CA ARG A 59 -2.61 8.52 9.01
C ARG A 59 -3.10 7.30 8.25
N LEU A 60 -4.36 7.31 7.83
CA LEU A 60 -4.95 6.16 7.12
C LEU A 60 -4.71 6.29 5.63
N LEU A 61 -4.00 5.33 5.08
CA LEU A 61 -3.62 5.32 3.66
C LEU A 61 -4.10 4.05 2.97
N THR A 62 -4.51 4.22 1.70
CA THR A 62 -4.68 3.10 0.79
C THR A 62 -3.39 2.95 0.00
N VAL A 63 -2.85 1.74 -0.03
CA VAL A 63 -1.61 1.43 -0.75
C VAL A 63 -1.91 0.44 -1.86
N VAL A 64 -1.25 0.62 -3.01
CA VAL A 64 -1.43 -0.24 -4.19
C VAL A 64 -0.06 -0.70 -4.64
N TRP A 65 0.06 -1.99 -4.88
CA TRP A 65 1.35 -2.56 -5.30
C TRP A 65 1.15 -3.70 -6.28
N THR A 66 2.26 -4.07 -6.92
CA THR A 66 2.30 -5.25 -7.79
C THR A 66 3.51 -6.10 -7.41
N PRO A 67 3.38 -7.44 -7.40
CA PRO A 67 4.54 -8.29 -7.16
C PRO A 67 5.46 -8.29 -8.38
N ARG A 68 6.76 -8.35 -8.14
CA ARG A 68 7.75 -8.36 -9.21
C ARG A 68 9.00 -9.14 -8.77
N SER A 69 9.15 -10.36 -9.30
CA SER A 69 10.36 -11.17 -9.11
C SER A 69 10.82 -11.27 -7.66
N GLY A 70 9.88 -11.56 -6.76
CA GLY A 70 10.19 -11.73 -5.35
C GLY A 70 10.20 -10.46 -4.52
N SER A 71 9.94 -9.31 -5.15
CA SER A 71 9.82 -8.04 -4.43
C SER A 71 8.44 -7.43 -4.67
N ILE A 72 8.16 -6.36 -3.93
CA ILE A 72 6.93 -5.60 -4.06
C ILE A 72 7.27 -4.26 -4.69
N ARG A 73 6.63 -3.98 -5.81
CA ARG A 73 6.77 -2.69 -6.47
C ARG A 73 5.57 -1.83 -6.12
N ALA A 74 5.81 -0.71 -5.46
CA ALA A 74 4.75 0.23 -5.14
C ALA A 74 4.23 0.86 -6.43
N VAL A 75 2.90 0.91 -6.56
CA VAL A 75 2.26 1.58 -7.70
C VAL A 75 1.86 2.99 -7.27
N THR A 76 1.12 3.09 -6.18
CA THR A 76 0.72 4.38 -5.62
C THR A 76 0.23 4.21 -4.19
N ALA A 77 0.06 5.32 -3.50
CA ALA A 77 -0.59 5.37 -2.20
C ALA A 77 -1.25 6.73 -2.06
N PHE A 78 -2.36 6.76 -1.35
CA PHE A 78 -3.12 8.00 -1.18
C PHE A 78 -3.93 7.93 0.11
N PRO A 79 -4.39 9.07 0.64
CA PRO A 79 -5.29 9.05 1.81
C PRO A 79 -6.51 8.19 1.50
N ALA A 80 -6.90 7.35 2.45
CA ALA A 80 -7.99 6.41 2.25
C ALA A 80 -9.28 7.12 1.83
N THR A 81 -9.94 6.55 0.83
CA THR A 81 -11.26 7.03 0.43
C THR A 81 -12.28 6.70 1.52
N VAL A 82 -13.47 7.28 1.42
CA VAL A 82 -14.54 6.97 2.37
C VAL A 82 -14.84 5.47 2.39
N SER A 83 -14.88 4.86 1.20
CA SER A 83 -15.12 3.42 1.08
C SER A 83 -14.03 2.59 1.74
N ASP A 84 -12.77 2.94 1.49
CA ASP A 84 -11.63 2.21 2.06
C ASP A 84 -11.54 2.40 3.57
N LYS A 85 -11.84 3.61 4.03
CA LYS A 85 -11.89 3.90 5.47
C LYS A 85 -12.95 3.05 6.16
N LYS A 86 -14.10 2.92 5.55
CA LYS A 86 -15.18 2.10 6.09
C LYS A 86 -14.76 0.64 6.17
N ALA A 87 -14.11 0.13 5.13
CA ALA A 87 -13.60 -1.25 5.12
C ALA A 87 -12.62 -1.46 6.26
N PHE A 88 -11.72 -0.51 6.48
CA PHE A 88 -10.75 -0.60 7.56
C PHE A 88 -11.43 -0.69 8.92
N LEU A 89 -12.40 0.18 9.16
CA LEU A 89 -13.11 0.20 10.44
C LEU A 89 -13.93 -1.08 10.68
N GLU A 90 -14.53 -1.63 9.65
CA GLU A 90 -15.31 -2.84 9.77
C GLU A 90 -14.47 -4.10 9.96
N MET A 91 -13.34 -4.18 9.27
CA MET A 91 -12.53 -5.38 9.23
C MET A 91 -11.44 -5.42 10.29
N SER A 92 -11.11 -4.29 10.88
CA SER A 92 -10.04 -4.23 11.87
C SER A 92 -10.51 -4.44 13.31
N GLN A 93 -11.78 -4.75 13.50
CA GLN A 93 -12.32 -5.00 14.84
C GLN A 93 -12.03 -6.40 15.33
#